data_1b09d02e83f5aeb9722aef1256a35f2b
#
_entry.id   1b09d02e83f5aeb9722aef1256a35f2b
#
_cell.length_a   1.000
_cell.length_b   1.000
_cell.length_c   1.000
_cell.angle_alpha   90.00
_cell.angle_beta   90.00
_cell.angle_gamma   90.00
#
_symmetry.space_group_name_H-M   'P 1'
#
loop_
_entity.id
_entity.type
_entity.pdbx_description
1 polymer ?
#
loop_
_entity_poly.entity_id
_entity_poly.type
_entity_poly.pdbx_seq_one_letter_code
_entity_poly.pdbx_strand_id
1 'polypeptide(L)'
;MKINREKALAAFQEYTDRYDSSRDMIRLKIEHTYRVCGLCQQIARSLDLPEEEVDIAWLTGLLHDVGRFEQQRVYGTFTDADSIDHAKYGARILFGKVWEEKHGLASGSEESLPEEIQADAGISIRDFVEDASYDELLWTAV
;
A
#
# COMPACT_ATOMS: atom_id res chain seq x y z
N MET A 1 7.45 9.93 -17.45
CA MET A 1 7.16 8.66 -16.75
C MET A 1 5.89 8.81 -15.94
N LYS A 2 4.98 7.89 -16.08
CA LYS A 2 3.68 7.91 -15.40
C LYS A 2 3.76 7.48 -13.94
N ILE A 3 4.77 6.69 -13.59
CA ILE A 3 5.10 6.30 -12.21
C ILE A 3 6.50 6.80 -11.89
N ASN A 4 6.62 7.58 -10.84
CA ASN A 4 7.91 8.10 -10.40
C ASN A 4 8.45 7.25 -9.24
N ARG A 5 9.38 6.34 -9.53
CA ARG A 5 9.96 5.41 -8.56
C ARG A 5 10.69 6.11 -7.42
N GLU A 6 11.42 7.20 -7.70
CA GLU A 6 12.13 7.95 -6.66
C GLU A 6 11.16 8.57 -5.66
N LYS A 7 10.09 9.18 -6.16
CA LYS A 7 9.02 9.73 -5.29
C LYS A 7 8.29 8.64 -4.52
N ALA A 8 8.04 7.48 -5.15
CA ALA A 8 7.40 6.35 -4.48
C ALA A 8 8.25 5.83 -3.32
N LEU A 9 9.55 5.65 -3.53
CA LEU A 9 10.47 5.22 -2.49
C LEU A 9 10.58 6.25 -1.36
N ALA A 10 10.67 7.52 -1.70
CA ALA A 10 10.73 8.60 -0.72
C ALA A 10 9.43 8.67 0.11
N ALA A 11 8.28 8.57 -0.53
CA ALA A 11 6.99 8.56 0.15
C ALA A 11 6.84 7.35 1.08
N PHE A 12 7.24 6.18 0.62
CA PHE A 12 7.21 4.96 1.44
C PHE A 12 8.15 5.07 2.64
N GLN A 13 9.37 5.56 2.45
CA GLN A 13 10.32 5.76 3.54
C GLN A 13 9.79 6.78 4.57
N GLU A 14 9.28 7.91 4.12
CA GLU A 14 8.67 8.92 5.00
C GLU A 14 7.50 8.33 5.79
N TYR A 15 6.65 7.54 5.14
CA TYR A 15 5.55 6.84 5.78
C TYR A 15 6.06 5.87 6.86
N THR A 16 7.03 5.01 6.54
CA THR A 16 7.55 4.00 7.47
C THR A 16 8.38 4.60 8.61
N ASP A 17 9.00 5.75 8.40
CA ASP A 17 9.77 6.47 9.43
C ASP A 17 8.89 6.92 10.63
N ARG A 18 7.57 6.97 10.43
CA ARG A 18 6.61 7.28 11.51
C ARG A 18 6.40 6.13 12.48
N TYR A 19 6.88 4.93 12.13
CA TYR A 19 6.74 3.73 12.93
C TYR A 19 8.08 3.36 13.54
N ASP A 20 8.05 2.66 14.69
CA ASP A 20 9.25 2.32 15.44
C ASP A 20 10.02 1.17 14.77
N SER A 21 11.01 1.50 13.94
CA SER A 21 11.87 0.53 13.24
C SER A 21 12.85 -0.20 14.16
N SER A 22 12.98 0.19 15.45
CA SER A 22 13.71 -0.58 16.43
C SER A 22 12.98 -1.87 16.80
N ARG A 23 11.67 -1.95 16.54
CA ARG A 23 10.88 -3.17 16.71
C ARG A 23 11.14 -4.10 15.52
N ASP A 24 11.47 -5.35 15.82
CA ASP A 24 11.78 -6.36 14.81
C ASP A 24 10.65 -6.53 13.78
N MET A 25 9.40 -6.53 14.22
CA MET A 25 8.24 -6.68 13.33
C MET A 25 8.20 -5.60 12.26
N ILE A 26 8.43 -4.34 12.62
CA ILE A 26 8.43 -3.22 11.69
C ILE A 26 9.61 -3.31 10.73
N ARG A 27 10.83 -3.51 11.26
CA ARG A 27 12.04 -3.63 10.45
C ARG A 27 11.94 -4.77 9.44
N LEU A 28 11.50 -5.95 9.88
CA LEU A 28 11.35 -7.11 9.01
C LEU A 28 10.28 -6.88 7.93
N LYS A 29 9.22 -6.15 8.25
CA LYS A 29 8.19 -5.79 7.27
C LYS A 29 8.71 -4.83 6.20
N ILE A 30 9.53 -3.87 6.59
CA ILE A 30 10.19 -2.96 5.64
C ILE A 30 11.11 -3.74 4.70
N GLU A 31 11.98 -4.59 5.25
CA GLU A 31 12.88 -5.44 4.47
C GLU A 31 12.14 -6.38 3.54
N HIS A 32 11.06 -6.99 4.03
CA HIS A 32 10.16 -7.84 3.24
C HIS A 32 9.58 -7.07 2.05
N THR A 33 9.10 -5.87 2.28
CA THR A 33 8.49 -5.04 1.24
C THR A 33 9.48 -4.75 0.11
N TYR A 34 10.70 -4.37 0.43
CA TYR A 34 11.73 -4.14 -0.61
C TYR A 34 12.09 -5.41 -1.38
N ARG A 35 12.14 -6.55 -0.70
CA ARG A 35 12.36 -7.84 -1.40
C ARG A 35 11.21 -8.17 -2.36
N VAL A 36 9.97 -7.94 -1.93
CA VAL A 36 8.79 -8.18 -2.78
C VAL A 36 8.80 -7.28 -4.00
N CYS A 37 9.18 -6.00 -3.86
CA CYS A 37 9.37 -5.10 -5.00
C CYS A 37 10.31 -5.69 -6.04
N GLY A 38 11.48 -6.13 -5.60
CA GLY A 38 12.47 -6.74 -6.48
C GLY A 38 11.98 -8.00 -7.17
N LEU A 39 11.26 -8.85 -6.43
CA LEU A 39 10.68 -10.09 -6.98
C LEU A 39 9.57 -9.79 -8.01
N CYS A 40 8.69 -8.85 -7.72
CA CYS A 40 7.63 -8.44 -8.66
C CYS A 40 8.23 -7.92 -9.97
N GLN A 41 9.26 -7.10 -9.88
CA GLN A 41 9.98 -6.59 -11.05
C GLN A 41 10.64 -7.73 -11.84
N GLN A 42 11.31 -8.63 -11.15
CA GLN A 42 11.98 -9.77 -11.78
C GLN A 42 10.99 -10.69 -12.52
N ILE A 43 9.85 -10.98 -11.89
CA ILE A 43 8.78 -11.78 -12.52
C ILE A 43 8.25 -11.07 -13.75
N ALA A 44 7.92 -9.78 -13.65
CA ALA A 44 7.39 -9.01 -14.77
C ALA A 44 8.36 -9.01 -15.96
N ARG A 45 9.66 -8.83 -15.71
CA ARG A 45 10.68 -8.88 -16.76
C ARG A 45 10.83 -10.27 -17.36
N SER A 46 10.71 -11.32 -16.57
CA SER A 46 10.77 -12.70 -17.07
C SER A 46 9.60 -13.06 -17.99
N LEU A 47 8.51 -12.31 -17.91
CA LEU A 47 7.33 -12.44 -18.77
C LEU A 47 7.39 -11.52 -20.00
N ASP A 48 8.51 -10.84 -20.20
CA ASP A 48 8.72 -9.88 -21.31
C ASP A 48 7.67 -8.76 -21.33
N LEU A 49 7.19 -8.32 -20.16
CA LEU A 49 6.22 -7.23 -20.07
C LEU A 49 6.87 -5.89 -20.43
N PRO A 50 6.10 -4.95 -21.01
CA PRO A 50 6.58 -3.59 -21.27
C PRO A 50 7.05 -2.90 -19.97
N GLU A 51 7.99 -1.95 -20.07
CA GLU A 51 8.54 -1.26 -18.89
C GLU A 51 7.47 -0.56 -18.05
N GLU A 52 6.40 -0.05 -18.63
CA GLU A 52 5.27 0.51 -17.87
C GLU A 52 4.62 -0.54 -16.95
N GLU A 53 4.45 -1.76 -17.43
CA GLU A 53 3.87 -2.86 -16.63
C GLU A 53 4.86 -3.39 -15.61
N VAL A 54 6.16 -3.35 -15.92
CA VAL A 54 7.22 -3.65 -14.94
C VAL A 54 7.18 -2.63 -13.79
N ASP A 55 7.01 -1.36 -14.09
CA ASP A 55 6.86 -0.31 -13.08
C ASP A 55 5.62 -0.50 -12.21
N ILE A 56 4.49 -0.89 -12.80
CA ILE A 56 3.27 -1.21 -12.07
C ILE A 56 3.49 -2.41 -11.14
N ALA A 57 4.12 -3.47 -11.62
CA ALA A 57 4.42 -4.65 -10.81
C ALA A 57 5.33 -4.30 -9.62
N TRP A 58 6.38 -3.53 -9.86
CA TRP A 58 7.28 -3.05 -8.83
C TRP A 58 6.53 -2.21 -7.78
N LEU A 59 5.70 -1.27 -8.23
CA LEU A 59 4.93 -0.40 -7.35
C LEU A 59 3.91 -1.20 -6.52
N THR A 60 3.25 -2.18 -7.13
CA THR A 60 2.34 -3.08 -6.41
C THR A 60 3.07 -3.79 -5.26
N GLY A 61 4.29 -4.25 -5.51
CA GLY A 61 5.14 -4.84 -4.48
C GLY A 61 5.45 -3.88 -3.34
N LEU A 62 5.70 -2.61 -3.65
CA LEU A 62 5.97 -1.57 -2.64
C LEU A 62 4.74 -1.28 -1.77
N LEU A 63 3.55 -1.32 -2.34
CA LEU A 63 2.32 -0.85 -1.69
C LEU A 63 1.48 -1.97 -1.07
N HIS A 64 1.74 -3.24 -1.40
CA HIS A 64 0.85 -4.36 -1.03
C HIS A 64 0.60 -4.50 0.48
N ASP A 65 1.58 -4.16 1.30
CA ASP A 65 1.54 -4.28 2.76
C ASP A 65 1.51 -2.93 3.48
N VAL A 66 1.21 -1.83 2.78
CA VAL A 66 1.24 -0.49 3.38
C VAL A 66 0.31 -0.37 4.60
N GLY A 67 -0.81 -1.09 4.61
CA GLY A 67 -1.75 -1.12 5.74
C GLY A 67 -1.24 -1.87 6.97
N ARG A 68 -0.23 -2.71 6.84
CA ARG A 68 0.32 -3.50 7.95
C ARG A 68 0.93 -2.65 9.06
N PHE A 69 1.56 -1.54 8.71
CA PHE A 69 2.23 -0.67 9.68
C PHE A 69 1.22 -0.07 10.67
N GLU A 70 0.14 0.48 10.16
CA GLU A 70 -0.92 1.05 10.97
C GLU A 70 -1.69 -0.03 11.73
N GLN A 71 -1.93 -1.18 11.10
CA GLN A 71 -2.52 -2.36 11.76
C GLN A 71 -1.72 -2.74 13.00
N GLN A 72 -0.40 -2.84 12.90
CA GLN A 72 0.46 -3.20 14.02
C GLN A 72 0.47 -2.11 15.09
N ARG A 73 0.49 -0.83 14.70
CA ARG A 73 0.45 0.31 15.64
C ARG A 73 -0.82 0.29 16.50
N VAL A 74 -1.97 0.07 15.89
CA VAL A 74 -3.27 0.15 16.56
C VAL A 74 -3.61 -1.14 17.30
N TYR A 75 -3.36 -2.28 16.69
CA TYR A 75 -3.81 -3.59 17.18
C TYR A 75 -2.70 -4.46 17.74
N GLY A 76 -1.44 -4.12 17.53
CA GLY A 76 -0.29 -4.90 18.03
C GLY A 76 -0.08 -6.23 17.32
N THR A 77 -0.71 -6.46 16.18
CA THR A 77 -0.66 -7.73 15.44
C THR A 77 -0.65 -7.51 13.93
N PHE A 78 -0.18 -8.51 13.18
CA PHE A 78 -0.33 -8.60 11.74
C PHE A 78 -1.43 -9.58 11.32
N THR A 79 -2.23 -10.08 12.27
CA THR A 79 -3.29 -11.05 11.99
C THR A 79 -4.59 -10.33 11.67
N ASP A 80 -5.07 -10.43 10.43
CA ASP A 80 -6.29 -9.76 9.99
C ASP A 80 -7.51 -10.23 10.77
N ALA A 81 -7.61 -11.53 11.07
CA ALA A 81 -8.72 -12.09 11.83
C ALA A 81 -8.87 -11.49 13.23
N ASP A 82 -7.78 -11.03 13.84
CA ASP A 82 -7.77 -10.43 15.19
C ASP A 82 -7.82 -8.89 15.14
N SER A 83 -7.94 -8.29 13.97
CA SER A 83 -7.89 -6.84 13.81
C SER A 83 -8.73 -6.34 12.64
N ILE A 84 -8.09 -6.05 11.50
CA ILE A 84 -8.70 -5.50 10.29
C ILE A 84 -8.13 -6.18 9.04
N ASP A 85 -8.84 -6.04 7.93
CA ASP A 85 -8.29 -6.40 6.62
C ASP A 85 -7.23 -5.37 6.20
N HIS A 86 -5.96 -5.76 6.27
CA HIS A 86 -4.83 -4.85 5.98
C HIS A 86 -4.80 -4.39 4.53
N ALA A 87 -5.27 -5.21 3.59
CA ALA A 87 -5.29 -4.84 2.17
C ALA A 87 -6.32 -3.75 1.90
N LYS A 88 -7.54 -3.89 2.43
CA LYS A 88 -8.58 -2.85 2.34
C LYS A 88 -8.12 -1.56 3.00
N TYR A 89 -7.45 -1.67 4.15
CA TYR A 89 -6.93 -0.50 4.84
C TYR A 89 -5.83 0.19 4.06
N GLY A 90 -4.89 -0.57 3.48
CA GLY A 90 -3.86 -0.03 2.60
C GLY A 90 -4.44 0.72 1.41
N ALA A 91 -5.46 0.17 0.78
CA ALA A 91 -6.17 0.82 -0.31
C ALA A 91 -6.82 2.15 0.13
N ARG A 92 -7.44 2.18 1.31
CA ARG A 92 -8.01 3.41 1.88
C ARG A 92 -6.95 4.49 2.13
N ILE A 93 -5.81 4.11 2.71
CA ILE A 93 -4.69 5.04 2.95
C ILE A 93 -4.26 5.70 1.64
N LEU A 94 -4.12 4.91 0.58
CA LEU A 94 -3.57 5.37 -0.69
C LEU A 94 -4.57 6.18 -1.53
N PHE A 95 -5.84 5.74 -1.57
CA PHE A 95 -6.85 6.27 -2.50
C PHE A 95 -7.97 7.08 -1.84
N GLY A 96 -8.15 6.96 -0.52
CA GLY A 96 -9.21 7.63 0.22
C GLY A 96 -10.56 6.92 0.18
N LYS A 97 -11.52 7.45 0.94
CA LYS A 97 -12.88 6.86 1.09
C LYS A 97 -13.70 6.83 -0.20
N VAL A 98 -13.50 7.79 -1.09
CA VAL A 98 -14.25 7.91 -2.35
C VAL A 98 -14.10 6.64 -3.19
N TRP A 99 -12.92 6.03 -3.19
CA TRP A 99 -12.67 4.78 -3.91
C TRP A 99 -13.40 3.59 -3.30
N GLU A 100 -13.52 3.55 -1.97
CA GLU A 100 -14.29 2.50 -1.29
C GLU A 100 -15.76 2.58 -1.65
N GLU A 101 -16.35 3.76 -1.62
CA GLU A 101 -17.75 3.98 -2.01
C GLU A 101 -17.99 3.58 -3.47
N LYS A 102 -17.07 3.95 -4.36
CA LYS A 102 -17.13 3.58 -5.79
C LYS A 102 -17.15 2.07 -6.00
N HIS A 103 -16.46 1.30 -5.14
CA HIS A 103 -16.36 -0.16 -5.23
C HIS A 103 -17.33 -0.90 -4.30
N GLY A 104 -18.35 -0.21 -3.78
CA GLY A 104 -19.41 -0.82 -2.98
C GLY A 104 -19.06 -1.13 -1.54
N LEU A 105 -17.96 -0.60 -1.02
CA LEU A 105 -17.59 -0.69 0.39
C LEU A 105 -18.25 0.45 1.14
N ALA A 106 -19.49 0.21 1.61
CA ALA A 106 -20.30 1.24 2.26
C ALA A 106 -19.71 1.65 3.62
N SER A 107 -19.63 2.95 3.87
CA SER A 107 -19.34 3.47 5.22
C SER A 107 -20.44 3.03 6.19
N GLY A 108 -20.06 2.46 7.34
CA GLY A 108 -20.99 1.97 8.36
C GLY A 108 -21.36 0.49 8.25
N SER A 109 -20.82 -0.24 7.27
CA SER A 109 -20.90 -1.70 7.26
C SER A 109 -19.95 -2.32 8.30
N GLU A 110 -20.17 -3.59 8.66
CA GLU A 110 -19.23 -4.34 9.53
C GLU A 110 -17.81 -4.37 8.95
N GLU A 111 -17.66 -4.09 7.66
CA GLU A 111 -16.39 -4.01 6.94
C GLU A 111 -15.79 -2.59 6.96
N SER A 112 -16.46 -1.60 7.55
CA SER A 112 -15.92 -0.25 7.63
C SER A 112 -14.79 -0.20 8.66
N LEU A 113 -13.70 0.47 8.29
CA LEU A 113 -12.56 0.65 9.17
C LEU A 113 -12.90 1.64 10.31
N PRO A 114 -12.39 1.41 11.54
CA PRO A 114 -12.57 2.34 12.64
C PRO A 114 -12.08 3.76 12.30
N GLU A 115 -12.70 4.77 12.91
CA GLU A 115 -12.35 6.18 12.65
C GLU A 115 -10.89 6.51 12.97
N GLU A 116 -10.33 5.91 14.01
CA GLU A 116 -8.93 6.12 14.40
C GLU A 116 -7.95 5.71 13.29
N ILE A 117 -8.37 4.80 12.42
CA ILE A 117 -7.57 4.30 11.30
C ILE A 117 -7.79 5.14 10.03
N GLN A 118 -8.82 5.97 10.00
CA GLN A 118 -9.16 6.81 8.85
C GLN A 118 -8.33 8.09 8.77
N ALA A 119 -7.53 8.37 9.79
CA ALA A 119 -6.64 9.51 9.81
C ALA A 119 -5.65 9.44 8.64
N ASP A 120 -5.30 10.59 8.11
CA ASP A 120 -4.28 10.72 7.07
C ASP A 120 -2.97 10.07 7.53
N ALA A 121 -2.61 8.96 6.93
CA ALA A 121 -1.37 8.26 7.21
C ALA A 121 -0.17 8.87 6.48
N GLY A 122 -0.39 9.93 5.68
CA GLY A 122 0.68 10.70 5.06
C GLY A 122 1.29 10.09 3.81
N ILE A 123 0.62 9.12 3.20
CA ILE A 123 1.01 8.57 1.90
C ILE A 123 -0.22 8.51 0.99
N SER A 124 -0.08 8.96 -0.25
CA SER A 124 -1.16 8.96 -1.24
C SER A 124 -0.63 8.48 -2.58
N ILE A 125 -1.47 7.76 -3.30
CA ILE A 125 -1.13 7.31 -4.65
C ILE A 125 -0.74 8.48 -5.55
N ARG A 126 -1.35 9.65 -5.35
CA ARG A 126 -1.10 10.84 -6.17
C ARG A 126 0.29 11.46 -5.95
N ASP A 127 0.98 11.07 -4.88
CA ASP A 127 2.32 11.58 -4.58
C ASP A 127 3.36 11.08 -5.62
N PHE A 128 3.11 9.94 -6.27
CA PHE A 128 4.09 9.32 -7.17
C PHE A 128 3.49 8.69 -8.44
N VAL A 129 2.18 8.70 -8.60
CA VAL A 129 1.50 8.25 -9.82
C VAL A 129 0.74 9.44 -10.40
N GLU A 130 1.21 9.94 -11.55
CA GLU A 130 0.60 11.10 -12.21
C GLU A 130 -0.61 10.71 -13.07
N ASP A 131 -0.55 9.55 -13.70
CA ASP A 131 -1.60 9.09 -14.62
C ASP A 131 -2.71 8.34 -13.89
N ALA A 132 -3.84 9.02 -13.72
CA ALA A 132 -5.02 8.46 -13.04
C ALA A 132 -5.62 7.23 -13.77
N SER A 133 -5.23 6.96 -15.01
CA SER A 133 -5.70 5.77 -15.73
C SER A 133 -5.22 4.45 -15.10
N TYR A 134 -4.17 4.49 -14.28
CA TYR A 134 -3.67 3.34 -13.55
C TYR A 134 -4.39 3.08 -12.22
N ASP A 135 -5.19 4.01 -11.74
CA ASP A 135 -5.75 3.96 -10.39
C ASP A 135 -6.60 2.71 -10.14
N GLU A 136 -7.45 2.35 -11.10
CA GLU A 136 -8.30 1.16 -10.97
C GLU A 136 -7.47 -0.12 -10.83
N LEU A 137 -6.45 -0.26 -11.65
CA LEU A 137 -5.55 -1.41 -11.62
C LEU A 137 -4.77 -1.46 -10.30
N LEU A 138 -4.22 -0.34 -9.88
CA LEU A 138 -3.44 -0.25 -8.65
C LEU A 138 -4.30 -0.49 -7.40
N TRP A 139 -5.52 0.07 -7.38
CA TRP A 139 -6.46 -0.16 -6.29
C TRP A 139 -6.77 -1.66 -6.15
N THR A 140 -7.07 -2.32 -7.26
CA THR A 140 -7.37 -3.76 -7.28
C THR A 140 -6.16 -4.59 -6.85
N ALA A 141 -4.95 -4.21 -7.31
CA ALA A 141 -3.72 -4.93 -7.00
C ALA A 141 -3.32 -4.81 -5.53
N VAL A 142 -3.57 -3.64 -4.92
CA VAL A 142 -3.28 -3.40 -3.50
C VAL A 142 -4.32 -4.04 -2.60
#